data_2489f4f97a917d13095a938f2378f0e2
#
_entry.id   2489f4f97a917d13095a938f2378f0e2
#
_cell.length_a   1.000
_cell.length_b   1.000
_cell.length_c   1.000
_cell.angle_alpha   90.00
_cell.angle_beta   90.00
_cell.angle_gamma   90.00
#
_symmetry.space_group_name_H-M   'P 1'
#
loop_
_entity.id
_entity.type
_entity.pdbx_description
1 polymer ?
#
loop_
_entity_poly.entity_id
_entity_poly.type
_entity_poly.pdbx_seq_one_letter_code
_entity_poly.pdbx_strand_id
1 'polypeptide(L)'
;MLIIFVRFLHVQRDQERASSELAAARSVQELMIPQEKLVTPGFEVDSVYNPANEVGGDFYHIQPTADGGLLVVIGDVAGKGLKAAMNVSMLMGALRSTPERSPARILASLNRVLVGDDSFTTCQAAWFSANGELVVANAGHLPPYLNSQEVSLPGGLPLGVLPDVNYPEVRLYLHPGDRILLMSDGVVEARQPSGELFGFDRVHNLSNQSAFYIADAAKDFGQEDDITVLTVRRLAPAVAE
;
A
#
# COMPACT_ATOMS: atom_id res chain seq x y z
N MET A 1 32.52 -32.28 -20.70
CA MET A 1 31.17 -32.11 -21.28
C MET A 1 30.06 -32.58 -20.34
N LEU A 2 30.14 -33.76 -19.75
CA LEU A 2 29.11 -34.29 -18.82
C LEU A 2 28.89 -33.42 -17.58
N ILE A 3 29.92 -32.85 -16.94
CA ILE A 3 29.83 -32.04 -15.75
C ILE A 3 29.11 -30.71 -16.04
N ILE A 4 29.34 -30.10 -17.20
CA ILE A 4 28.68 -28.87 -17.64
C ILE A 4 27.19 -29.12 -17.88
N PHE A 5 26.85 -30.26 -18.49
CA PHE A 5 25.47 -30.66 -18.74
C PHE A 5 24.71 -30.94 -17.44
N VAL A 6 25.31 -31.63 -16.49
CA VAL A 6 24.70 -31.87 -15.16
C VAL A 6 24.50 -30.57 -14.39
N ARG A 7 25.46 -29.64 -14.42
CA ARG A 7 25.32 -28.31 -13.84
C ARG A 7 24.18 -27.51 -14.49
N PHE A 8 24.09 -27.55 -15.80
CA PHE A 8 23.01 -26.89 -16.55
C PHE A 8 21.62 -27.42 -16.14
N LEU A 9 21.47 -28.76 -16.03
CA LEU A 9 20.22 -29.35 -15.57
C LEU A 9 19.86 -29.00 -14.12
N HIS A 10 20.85 -28.85 -13.23
CA HIS A 10 20.60 -28.39 -11.85
C HIS A 10 20.14 -26.94 -11.83
N VAL A 11 20.81 -26.04 -12.55
CA VAL A 11 20.43 -24.64 -12.65
C VAL A 11 19.02 -24.50 -13.23
N GLN A 12 18.68 -25.26 -14.27
CA GLN A 12 17.30 -25.22 -14.81
C GLN A 12 16.26 -25.69 -13.79
N ARG A 13 16.51 -26.81 -13.09
CA ARG A 13 15.60 -27.29 -12.05
C ARG A 13 15.42 -26.30 -10.89
N ASP A 14 16.50 -25.66 -10.47
CA ASP A 14 16.43 -24.64 -9.40
C ASP A 14 15.67 -23.42 -9.85
N GLN A 15 15.82 -22.99 -11.11
CA GLN A 15 15.03 -21.89 -11.70
C GLN A 15 13.54 -22.25 -11.82
N GLU A 16 13.20 -23.45 -12.31
CA GLU A 16 11.81 -23.91 -12.41
C GLU A 16 11.15 -23.99 -11.03
N ARG A 17 11.89 -24.43 -10.01
CA ARG A 17 11.42 -24.51 -8.63
C ARG A 17 11.16 -23.12 -8.05
N ALA A 18 12.11 -22.20 -8.18
CA ALA A 18 11.98 -20.82 -7.73
C ALA A 18 10.80 -20.12 -8.41
N SER A 19 10.64 -20.29 -9.73
CA SER A 19 9.50 -19.73 -10.47
C SER A 19 8.17 -20.32 -10.00
N SER A 20 8.10 -21.62 -9.71
CA SER A 20 6.88 -22.24 -9.18
C SER A 20 6.53 -21.75 -7.78
N GLU A 21 7.52 -21.55 -6.90
CA GLU A 21 7.35 -21.01 -5.56
C GLU A 21 6.84 -19.55 -5.61
N LEU A 22 7.39 -18.72 -6.49
CA LEU A 22 6.95 -17.34 -6.70
C LEU A 22 5.53 -17.29 -7.28
N ALA A 23 5.19 -18.16 -8.24
CA ALA A 23 3.84 -18.23 -8.79
C ALA A 23 2.79 -18.61 -7.72
N ALA A 24 3.14 -19.53 -6.82
CA ALA A 24 2.27 -19.87 -5.69
C ALA A 24 2.11 -18.70 -4.72
N ALA A 25 3.18 -17.98 -4.38
CA ALA A 25 3.14 -16.80 -3.53
C ALA A 25 2.30 -15.69 -4.15
N ARG A 26 2.43 -15.47 -5.47
CA ARG A 26 1.60 -14.54 -6.23
C ARG A 26 0.11 -14.84 -6.08
N SER A 27 -0.27 -16.09 -6.27
CA SER A 27 -1.67 -16.53 -6.15
C SER A 27 -2.23 -16.24 -4.76
N VAL A 28 -1.42 -16.37 -3.71
CA VAL A 28 -1.81 -16.00 -2.34
C VAL A 28 -1.98 -14.49 -2.19
N GLN A 29 -1.05 -13.68 -2.72
CA GLN A 29 -1.16 -12.22 -2.67
C GLN A 29 -2.39 -11.71 -3.42
N GLU A 30 -2.67 -12.23 -4.61
CA GLU A 30 -3.86 -11.85 -5.40
C GLU A 30 -5.18 -12.12 -4.67
N LEU A 31 -5.23 -13.14 -3.80
CA LEU A 31 -6.39 -13.41 -2.94
C LEU A 31 -6.49 -12.45 -1.74
N MET A 32 -5.38 -11.84 -1.35
CA MET A 32 -5.31 -10.98 -0.17
C MET A 32 -5.52 -9.51 -0.49
N ILE A 33 -5.07 -9.05 -1.66
CA ILE A 33 -5.17 -7.65 -2.07
C ILE A 33 -6.48 -7.45 -2.82
N PRO A 34 -7.40 -6.58 -2.34
CA PRO A 34 -8.64 -6.28 -3.05
C PRO A 34 -8.32 -5.66 -4.42
N GLN A 35 -8.96 -6.13 -5.49
CA GLN A 35 -8.71 -5.63 -6.85
C GLN A 35 -9.87 -4.81 -7.41
N GLU A 36 -10.89 -4.50 -6.61
CA GLU A 36 -12.11 -3.88 -7.12
C GLU A 36 -12.35 -2.51 -6.49
N LYS A 37 -12.95 -1.64 -7.30
CA LYS A 37 -13.52 -0.39 -6.82
C LYS A 37 -14.57 -0.68 -5.75
N LEU A 38 -14.41 -0.08 -4.58
CA LEU A 38 -15.34 -0.24 -3.48
C LEU A 38 -16.18 1.03 -3.31
N VAL A 39 -17.50 0.88 -3.27
CA VAL A 39 -18.43 1.93 -2.88
C VAL A 39 -19.13 1.52 -1.60
N THR A 40 -19.01 2.32 -0.56
CA THR A 40 -19.66 2.13 0.73
C THR A 40 -20.55 3.33 1.05
N PRO A 41 -21.47 3.23 2.01
CA PRO A 41 -22.18 4.42 2.48
C PRO A 41 -21.17 5.49 2.94
N GLY A 42 -21.15 6.63 2.24
CA GLY A 42 -20.30 7.78 2.56
C GLY A 42 -18.93 7.84 1.87
N PHE A 43 -18.43 6.75 1.27
CA PHE A 43 -17.11 6.74 0.63
C PHE A 43 -17.09 5.95 -0.67
N GLU A 44 -16.34 6.47 -1.62
CA GLU A 44 -15.93 5.77 -2.84
C GLU A 44 -14.41 5.58 -2.79
N VAL A 45 -13.97 4.34 -2.91
CA VAL A 45 -12.55 3.97 -2.96
C VAL A 45 -12.22 3.42 -4.33
N ASP A 46 -11.19 3.96 -4.94
CA ASP A 46 -10.61 3.49 -6.18
C ASP A 46 -9.16 3.09 -5.91
N SER A 47 -8.76 1.89 -6.34
CA SER A 47 -7.45 1.33 -6.02
C SER A 47 -6.83 0.65 -7.23
N VAL A 48 -5.51 0.78 -7.35
CA VAL A 48 -4.70 0.09 -8.37
C VAL A 48 -3.46 -0.47 -7.69
N TYR A 49 -3.13 -1.70 -8.03
CA TYR A 49 -1.92 -2.40 -7.65
C TYR A 49 -1.27 -3.03 -8.86
N ASN A 50 -0.09 -2.55 -9.22
CA ASN A 50 0.73 -3.03 -10.33
C ASN A 50 2.07 -3.50 -9.78
N PRO A 51 2.26 -4.80 -9.51
CA PRO A 51 3.56 -5.30 -9.08
C PRO A 51 4.58 -5.22 -10.22
N ALA A 52 5.82 -4.86 -9.88
CA ALA A 52 6.93 -4.81 -10.84
C ALA A 52 7.47 -6.21 -11.19
N ASN A 53 7.32 -7.17 -10.29
CA ASN A 53 7.79 -8.55 -10.41
C ASN A 53 6.63 -9.55 -10.21
N GLU A 54 6.96 -10.88 -10.18
CA GLU A 54 5.97 -11.92 -9.92
C GLU A 54 5.23 -11.73 -8.60
N VAL A 55 5.91 -11.21 -7.56
CA VAL A 55 5.36 -10.86 -6.25
C VAL A 55 5.88 -9.50 -5.82
N GLY A 56 5.03 -8.69 -5.20
CA GLY A 56 5.37 -7.35 -4.73
C GLY A 56 5.59 -7.28 -3.21
N GLY A 57 6.29 -6.21 -2.79
CA GLY A 57 6.41 -5.77 -1.41
C GLY A 57 5.26 -4.87 -0.96
N ASP A 58 4.60 -4.24 -1.90
CA ASP A 58 3.44 -3.38 -1.65
C ASP A 58 2.22 -4.18 -1.19
N PHE A 59 1.45 -3.57 -0.30
CA PHE A 59 0.14 -4.08 0.10
C PHE A 59 -0.81 -2.94 0.48
N TYR A 60 -2.10 -3.21 0.39
CA TYR A 60 -3.12 -2.34 0.98
C TYR A 60 -4.29 -3.15 1.51
N HIS A 61 -4.99 -2.55 2.46
CA HIS A 61 -6.18 -3.12 3.08
C HIS A 61 -7.29 -2.08 3.15
N ILE A 62 -8.49 -2.47 2.79
CA ILE A 62 -9.69 -1.64 2.82
C ILE A 62 -10.76 -2.40 3.59
N GLN A 63 -11.22 -1.82 4.69
CA GLN A 63 -12.22 -2.46 5.54
C GLN A 63 -13.34 -1.47 5.92
N PRO A 64 -14.50 -1.58 5.27
CA PRO A 64 -15.70 -0.89 5.72
C PRO A 64 -16.17 -1.43 7.08
N THR A 65 -16.79 -0.56 7.87
CA THR A 65 -17.34 -0.94 9.16
C THR A 65 -18.85 -0.75 9.22
N ALA A 66 -19.52 -1.46 10.12
CA ALA A 66 -20.99 -1.47 10.24
C ALA A 66 -21.58 -0.08 10.60
N ASP A 67 -20.79 0.79 11.20
CA ASP A 67 -21.18 2.17 11.54
C ASP A 67 -20.91 3.18 10.41
N GLY A 68 -20.60 2.71 9.19
CA GLY A 68 -20.35 3.53 8.02
C GLY A 68 -18.96 4.16 7.96
N GLY A 69 -18.04 3.71 8.82
CA GLY A 69 -16.63 4.08 8.76
C GLY A 69 -15.86 3.24 7.76
N LEU A 70 -14.61 3.64 7.50
CA LEU A 70 -13.71 2.96 6.57
C LEU A 70 -12.28 2.98 7.13
N LEU A 71 -11.66 1.82 7.24
CA LEU A 71 -10.23 1.69 7.48
C LEU A 71 -9.50 1.47 6.16
N VAL A 72 -8.45 2.26 5.92
CA VAL A 72 -7.53 2.08 4.80
C VAL A 72 -6.11 2.00 5.34
N VAL A 73 -5.38 0.97 4.94
CA VAL A 73 -3.96 0.81 5.25
C VAL A 73 -3.21 0.59 3.95
N ILE A 74 -2.08 1.25 3.78
CA ILE A 74 -1.14 1.05 2.67
C ILE A 74 0.25 0.88 3.24
N GLY A 75 1.08 0.05 2.62
CA GLY A 75 2.46 -0.13 3.04
C GLY A 75 3.30 -0.80 1.99
N ASP A 76 4.61 -0.72 2.18
CA ASP A 76 5.62 -1.34 1.37
C ASP A 76 6.66 -2.03 2.24
N VAL A 77 6.88 -3.31 1.98
CA VAL A 77 7.85 -4.18 2.67
C VAL A 77 9.20 -4.08 1.98
N ALA A 78 10.21 -3.60 2.70
CA ALA A 78 11.57 -3.53 2.18
C ALA A 78 12.08 -4.88 1.70
N GLY A 79 12.59 -4.90 0.46
CA GLY A 79 13.12 -6.11 -0.20
C GLY A 79 12.19 -6.63 -1.29
N LYS A 80 12.60 -7.74 -1.92
CA LYS A 80 11.89 -8.31 -3.08
C LYS A 80 11.75 -9.83 -2.95
N GLY A 81 10.83 -10.40 -3.73
CA GLY A 81 10.65 -11.84 -3.84
C GLY A 81 9.88 -12.47 -2.68
N LEU A 82 10.12 -13.76 -2.46
CA LEU A 82 9.31 -14.58 -1.56
C LEU A 82 9.27 -14.07 -0.11
N LYS A 83 10.40 -13.57 0.41
CA LYS A 83 10.46 -13.06 1.80
C LYS A 83 9.54 -11.84 1.98
N ALA A 84 9.59 -10.88 1.07
CA ALA A 84 8.70 -9.72 1.11
C ALA A 84 7.22 -10.15 1.01
N ALA A 85 6.89 -11.05 0.09
CA ALA A 85 5.53 -11.59 -0.07
C ALA A 85 5.02 -12.31 1.19
N MET A 86 5.88 -13.04 1.91
CA MET A 86 5.53 -13.66 3.19
C MET A 86 5.23 -12.62 4.26
N ASN A 87 6.02 -11.56 4.37
CA ASN A 87 5.79 -10.46 5.31
C ASN A 87 4.49 -9.72 4.99
N VAL A 88 4.21 -9.45 3.71
CA VAL A 88 2.90 -8.93 3.26
C VAL A 88 1.77 -9.84 3.76
N SER A 89 1.90 -11.16 3.57
CA SER A 89 0.87 -12.12 3.99
C SER A 89 0.63 -12.12 5.50
N MET A 90 1.69 -12.00 6.30
CA MET A 90 1.59 -11.89 7.77
C MET A 90 0.89 -10.59 8.19
N LEU A 91 1.27 -9.45 7.60
CA LEU A 91 0.67 -8.14 7.87
C LEU A 91 -0.81 -8.11 7.47
N MET A 92 -1.15 -8.65 6.30
CA MET A 92 -2.54 -8.76 5.83
C MET A 92 -3.39 -9.66 6.72
N GLY A 93 -2.82 -10.77 7.22
CA GLY A 93 -3.48 -11.64 8.19
C GLY A 93 -3.78 -10.92 9.52
N ALA A 94 -2.82 -10.13 10.01
CA ALA A 94 -3.00 -9.31 11.21
C ALA A 94 -4.07 -8.23 11.02
N LEU A 95 -4.07 -7.53 9.88
CA LEU A 95 -5.06 -6.50 9.55
C LEU A 95 -6.48 -7.06 9.48
N ARG A 96 -6.67 -8.21 8.83
CA ARG A 96 -7.99 -8.84 8.69
C ARG A 96 -8.57 -9.33 10.02
N SER A 97 -7.72 -9.61 11.00
CA SER A 97 -8.15 -10.10 12.32
C SER A 97 -8.37 -9.02 13.36
N THR A 98 -7.96 -7.77 13.09
CA THR A 98 -8.06 -6.70 14.08
C THR A 98 -9.41 -5.97 14.03
N PRO A 99 -10.08 -5.79 15.19
CA PRO A 99 -11.23 -4.91 15.31
C PRO A 99 -10.84 -3.45 15.58
N GLU A 100 -9.54 -3.16 15.63
CA GLU A 100 -9.00 -1.84 16.01
C GLU A 100 -9.32 -0.78 14.94
N ARG A 101 -9.57 0.45 15.38
CA ARG A 101 -9.87 1.60 14.52
C ARG A 101 -8.86 2.74 14.66
N SER A 102 -8.08 2.76 15.74
CA SER A 102 -7.02 3.75 15.92
C SER A 102 -5.85 3.42 15.01
N PRO A 103 -5.53 4.29 14.01
CA PRO A 103 -4.38 4.11 13.14
C PRO A 103 -3.08 3.88 13.90
N ALA A 104 -2.84 4.61 14.99
CA ALA A 104 -1.67 4.44 15.85
C ALA A 104 -1.58 3.03 16.43
N ARG A 105 -2.70 2.49 16.93
CA ARG A 105 -2.72 1.15 17.52
C ARG A 105 -2.59 0.06 16.47
N ILE A 106 -3.14 0.27 15.27
CA ILE A 106 -2.97 -0.62 14.13
C ILE A 106 -1.49 -0.71 13.79
N LEU A 107 -0.82 0.44 13.57
CA LEU A 107 0.62 0.46 13.27
C LEU A 107 1.45 -0.17 14.39
N ALA A 108 1.15 0.11 15.65
CA ALA A 108 1.82 -0.52 16.78
C ALA A 108 1.62 -2.05 16.84
N SER A 109 0.45 -2.54 16.42
CA SER A 109 0.17 -3.97 16.33
C SER A 109 0.96 -4.62 15.19
N LEU A 110 0.98 -3.99 14.02
CA LEU A 110 1.76 -4.45 12.86
C LEU A 110 3.26 -4.40 13.13
N ASN A 111 3.75 -3.37 13.84
CA ASN A 111 5.14 -3.28 14.27
C ASN A 111 5.56 -4.53 15.06
N ARG A 112 4.74 -4.96 16.03
CA ARG A 112 5.03 -6.17 16.84
C ARG A 112 5.09 -7.46 16.02
N VAL A 113 4.41 -7.52 14.88
CA VAL A 113 4.47 -8.69 13.98
C VAL A 113 5.84 -8.79 13.30
N LEU A 114 6.48 -7.66 13.02
CA LEU A 114 7.74 -7.58 12.26
C LEU A 114 8.98 -7.44 13.13
N VAL A 115 8.85 -7.05 14.40
CA VAL A 115 10.01 -6.91 15.29
C VAL A 115 10.75 -8.24 15.41
N GLY A 116 12.04 -8.21 15.09
CA GLY A 116 12.91 -9.41 15.09
C GLY A 116 13.08 -10.05 13.71
N ASP A 117 12.40 -9.56 12.68
CA ASP A 117 12.75 -9.87 11.29
C ASP A 117 13.84 -8.90 10.79
N ASP A 118 14.65 -9.36 9.82
CA ASP A 118 15.70 -8.52 9.18
C ASP A 118 15.12 -7.57 8.11
N SER A 119 13.81 -7.33 8.13
CA SER A 119 13.10 -6.48 7.19
C SER A 119 12.34 -5.39 7.92
N PHE A 120 12.17 -4.25 7.27
CA PHE A 120 11.30 -3.18 7.74
C PHE A 120 10.20 -2.91 6.71
N THR A 121 9.16 -2.21 7.14
CA THR A 121 8.02 -1.89 6.27
C THR A 121 7.60 -0.45 6.48
N THR A 122 7.52 0.32 5.42
CA THR A 122 6.84 1.62 5.47
C THR A 122 5.33 1.38 5.47
N CYS A 123 4.58 2.09 6.31
CA CYS A 123 3.14 1.85 6.41
C CYS A 123 2.40 3.10 6.85
N GLN A 124 1.21 3.29 6.30
CA GLN A 124 0.29 4.32 6.70
C GLN A 124 -1.08 3.72 6.96
N ALA A 125 -1.72 4.11 8.07
CA ALA A 125 -3.07 3.74 8.40
C ALA A 125 -3.96 4.98 8.47
N ALA A 126 -5.15 4.92 7.90
CA ALA A 126 -6.12 6.00 7.84
C ALA A 126 -7.51 5.48 8.23
N TRP A 127 -8.11 6.08 9.22
CA TRP A 127 -9.48 5.82 9.65
C TRP A 127 -10.40 6.97 9.23
N PHE A 128 -11.40 6.64 8.45
CA PHE A 128 -12.44 7.54 7.98
C PHE A 128 -13.73 7.24 8.75
N SER A 129 -14.24 8.22 9.49
CA SER A 129 -15.52 8.06 10.17
C SER A 129 -16.69 8.52 9.28
N ALA A 130 -17.87 7.98 9.50
CA ALA A 130 -19.07 8.33 8.74
C ALA A 130 -19.40 9.85 8.79
N ASN A 131 -19.02 10.55 9.85
CA ASN A 131 -19.24 12.00 9.99
C ASN A 131 -18.20 12.86 9.25
N GLY A 132 -17.14 12.24 8.68
CA GLY A 132 -16.10 12.91 7.90
C GLY A 132 -14.80 13.20 8.66
N GLU A 133 -14.68 12.81 9.91
CA GLU A 133 -13.38 12.84 10.58
C GLU A 133 -12.46 11.82 9.92
N LEU A 134 -11.25 12.24 9.61
CA LEU A 134 -10.14 11.41 9.12
C LEU A 134 -9.02 11.44 10.15
N VAL A 135 -8.63 10.27 10.61
CA VAL A 135 -7.47 10.10 11.50
C VAL A 135 -6.40 9.34 10.74
N VAL A 136 -5.16 9.85 10.73
CA VAL A 136 -4.03 9.22 10.02
C VAL A 136 -2.85 9.06 10.95
N ALA A 137 -2.20 7.92 10.88
CA ALA A 137 -0.88 7.66 11.49
C ALA A 137 0.08 7.11 10.43
N ASN A 138 1.37 7.43 10.57
CA ASN A 138 2.38 7.11 9.57
C ASN A 138 3.61 6.47 10.20
N ALA A 139 4.07 5.39 9.59
CA ALA A 139 5.28 4.64 9.92
C ALA A 139 6.28 4.72 8.75
N GLY A 140 6.76 5.93 8.43
CA GLY A 140 7.78 6.17 7.41
C GLY A 140 7.31 6.05 5.96
N HIS A 141 6.01 5.98 5.71
CA HIS A 141 5.44 5.92 4.37
C HIS A 141 5.27 7.33 3.77
N LEU A 142 5.04 7.43 2.46
CA LEU A 142 4.80 8.71 1.80
C LEU A 142 3.57 9.43 2.38
N PRO A 143 3.60 10.76 2.54
CA PRO A 143 2.45 11.52 3.00
C PRO A 143 1.31 11.49 1.96
N PRO A 144 0.04 11.49 2.39
CA PRO A 144 -1.09 11.51 1.48
C PRO A 144 -1.35 12.92 0.96
N TYR A 145 -2.11 13.03 -0.12
CA TYR A 145 -2.59 14.31 -0.65
C TYR A 145 -4.09 14.45 -0.42
N LEU A 146 -4.50 15.54 0.21
CA LEU A 146 -5.90 15.93 0.34
C LEU A 146 -6.20 17.07 -0.62
N ASN A 147 -7.08 16.85 -1.61
CA ASN A 147 -7.43 17.85 -2.63
C ASN A 147 -6.19 18.52 -3.25
N SER A 148 -5.21 17.72 -3.67
CA SER A 148 -3.91 18.14 -4.21
C SER A 148 -2.95 18.82 -3.22
N GLN A 149 -3.28 18.92 -1.95
CA GLN A 149 -2.36 19.43 -0.94
C GLN A 149 -1.75 18.27 -0.16
N GLU A 150 -0.43 18.23 -0.08
CA GLU A 150 0.26 17.25 0.74
C GLU A 150 -0.12 17.43 2.22
N VAL A 151 -0.52 16.35 2.87
CA VAL A 151 -0.85 16.36 4.29
C VAL A 151 0.43 16.22 5.12
N SER A 152 0.78 17.24 5.87
CA SER A 152 1.92 17.18 6.77
C SER A 152 1.64 16.20 7.91
N LEU A 153 2.42 15.13 7.97
CA LEU A 153 2.36 14.12 9.03
C LEU A 153 3.65 14.14 9.85
N PRO A 154 3.58 13.90 11.16
CA PRO A 154 4.79 13.65 11.96
C PRO A 154 5.57 12.47 11.37
N GLY A 155 6.89 12.59 11.32
CA GLY A 155 7.76 11.49 10.93
C GLY A 155 7.61 10.30 11.89
N GLY A 156 7.48 9.09 11.35
CA GLY A 156 7.44 7.84 12.11
C GLY A 156 8.53 6.87 11.63
N LEU A 157 9.05 6.06 12.53
CA LEU A 157 9.96 4.97 12.15
C LEU A 157 9.16 3.90 11.40
N PRO A 158 9.73 3.30 10.33
CA PRO A 158 9.12 2.14 9.70
C PRO A 158 8.85 1.01 10.70
N LEU A 159 7.87 0.18 10.39
CA LEU A 159 7.55 -1.02 11.17
C LEU A 159 8.73 -2.00 11.17
N GLY A 160 8.95 -2.69 12.27
CA GLY A 160 10.00 -3.70 12.43
C GLY A 160 11.37 -3.16 12.87
N VAL A 161 11.61 -1.83 12.76
CA VAL A 161 12.93 -1.24 13.10
C VAL A 161 13.23 -1.26 14.60
N LEU A 162 12.24 -0.89 15.42
CA LEU A 162 12.38 -0.88 16.89
C LEU A 162 11.09 -1.41 17.54
N PRO A 163 11.18 -2.07 18.70
CA PRO A 163 10.00 -2.37 19.52
C PRO A 163 9.42 -1.07 20.10
N ASP A 164 8.15 -1.11 20.48
CA ASP A 164 7.46 -0.07 21.27
C ASP A 164 7.53 1.35 20.67
N VAL A 165 7.42 1.46 19.34
CA VAL A 165 7.34 2.74 18.63
C VAL A 165 5.96 3.38 18.85
N ASN A 166 5.95 4.67 19.17
CA ASN A 166 4.73 5.47 19.21
C ASN A 166 4.50 6.12 17.83
N TYR A 167 3.31 5.92 17.26
CA TYR A 167 2.89 6.51 15.99
C TYR A 167 1.87 7.62 16.27
N PRO A 168 2.25 8.90 16.20
CA PRO A 168 1.31 9.99 16.46
C PRO A 168 0.21 10.05 15.40
N GLU A 169 -1.01 10.38 15.83
CA GLU A 169 -2.16 10.56 14.96
C GLU A 169 -2.36 12.04 14.59
N VAL A 170 -2.67 12.29 13.33
CA VAL A 170 -3.15 13.58 12.83
C VAL A 170 -4.64 13.46 12.52
N ARG A 171 -5.42 14.44 12.92
CA ARG A 171 -6.86 14.52 12.69
C ARG A 171 -7.18 15.59 11.69
N LEU A 172 -7.96 15.23 10.69
CA LEU A 172 -8.43 16.06 9.60
C LEU A 172 -9.96 15.92 9.51
N TYR A 173 -10.57 16.77 8.70
CA TYR A 173 -11.99 16.67 8.39
C TYR A 173 -12.19 16.74 6.87
N LEU A 174 -12.86 15.74 6.33
CA LEU A 174 -13.23 15.69 4.92
C LEU A 174 -14.63 16.25 4.75
N HIS A 175 -14.81 17.19 3.81
CA HIS A 175 -16.11 17.62 3.34
C HIS A 175 -16.62 16.69 2.23
N PRO A 176 -17.95 16.62 1.99
CA PRO A 176 -18.47 15.92 0.82
C PRO A 176 -17.81 16.42 -0.47
N GLY A 177 -17.31 15.50 -1.28
CA GLY A 177 -16.54 15.76 -2.49
C GLY A 177 -15.02 15.76 -2.31
N ASP A 178 -14.53 15.93 -1.08
CA ASP A 178 -13.09 15.85 -0.81
C ASP A 178 -12.53 14.48 -1.18
N ARG A 179 -11.29 14.49 -1.67
CA ARG A 179 -10.55 13.30 -2.08
C ARG A 179 -9.20 13.26 -1.40
N ILE A 180 -8.84 12.09 -0.89
CA ILE A 180 -7.49 11.79 -0.43
C ILE A 180 -6.84 10.76 -1.34
N LEU A 181 -5.57 10.98 -1.66
CA LEU A 181 -4.70 10.09 -2.42
C LEU A 181 -3.65 9.52 -1.47
N LEU A 182 -3.51 8.19 -1.47
CA LEU A 182 -2.42 7.45 -0.84
C LEU A 182 -1.70 6.66 -1.94
N MET A 183 -0.38 6.53 -1.85
CA MET A 183 0.41 5.83 -2.87
C MET A 183 1.71 5.30 -2.30
N SER A 184 2.26 4.25 -2.92
CA SER A 184 3.63 3.79 -2.66
C SER A 184 4.66 4.63 -3.42
N ASP A 185 5.92 4.48 -3.04
CA ASP A 185 7.05 5.22 -3.63
C ASP A 185 7.32 4.85 -5.09
N GLY A 186 6.93 3.65 -5.54
CA GLY A 186 7.04 3.27 -6.95
C GLY A 186 6.33 4.22 -7.93
N VAL A 187 5.37 5.04 -7.45
CA VAL A 187 4.77 6.10 -8.27
C VAL A 187 5.78 7.22 -8.52
N VAL A 188 6.40 7.77 -7.46
CA VAL A 188 7.33 8.89 -7.57
C VAL A 188 8.70 8.46 -8.11
N GLU A 189 9.07 7.21 -7.89
CA GLU A 189 10.35 6.62 -8.30
C GLU A 189 10.32 6.02 -9.71
N ALA A 190 9.14 5.95 -10.35
CA ALA A 190 9.03 5.55 -11.76
C ALA A 190 10.02 6.36 -12.60
N ARG A 191 10.81 5.66 -13.45
CA ARG A 191 12.02 6.24 -14.05
C ARG A 191 12.09 6.00 -15.55
N GLN A 192 12.31 7.06 -16.30
CA GLN A 192 12.61 6.97 -17.73
C GLN A 192 14.02 6.39 -17.98
N PRO A 193 14.28 5.85 -19.18
CA PRO A 193 15.63 5.41 -19.58
C PRO A 193 16.70 6.52 -19.51
N SER A 194 16.30 7.80 -19.51
CA SER A 194 17.16 8.96 -19.29
C SER A 194 17.63 9.11 -17.83
N GLY A 195 17.01 8.39 -16.89
CA GLY A 195 17.22 8.51 -15.45
C GLY A 195 16.32 9.55 -14.77
N GLU A 196 15.45 10.24 -15.51
CA GLU A 196 14.50 11.19 -14.94
C GLU A 196 13.41 10.43 -14.14
N LEU A 197 13.11 10.92 -12.93
CA LEU A 197 12.04 10.39 -12.08
C LEU A 197 10.69 11.04 -12.42
N PHE A 198 9.61 10.29 -12.20
CA PHE A 198 8.27 10.83 -12.25
C PHE A 198 8.10 11.99 -11.28
N GLY A 199 8.49 11.78 -10.03
CA GLY A 199 8.69 12.81 -9.01
C GLY A 199 7.40 13.40 -8.44
N PHE A 200 7.55 14.15 -7.37
CA PHE A 200 6.44 14.73 -6.61
C PHE A 200 5.66 15.80 -7.38
N ASP A 201 6.31 16.58 -8.26
CA ASP A 201 5.64 17.63 -9.04
C ASP A 201 4.56 17.04 -9.98
N ARG A 202 4.85 15.90 -10.64
CA ARG A 202 3.87 15.22 -11.49
C ARG A 202 2.74 14.64 -10.65
N VAL A 203 3.05 14.04 -9.51
CA VAL A 203 2.05 13.54 -8.58
C VAL A 203 1.13 14.67 -8.10
N HIS A 204 1.68 15.79 -7.69
CA HIS A 204 0.90 16.97 -7.27
C HIS A 204 -0.12 17.39 -8.35
N ASN A 205 0.33 17.47 -9.60
CA ASN A 205 -0.52 17.85 -10.73
C ASN A 205 -1.62 16.82 -11.06
N LEU A 206 -1.38 15.54 -10.76
CA LEU A 206 -2.30 14.43 -11.05
C LEU A 206 -3.13 13.99 -9.85
N SER A 207 -2.87 14.51 -8.66
CA SER A 207 -3.43 14.00 -7.40
C SER A 207 -4.96 14.05 -7.28
N ASN A 208 -5.64 14.83 -8.14
CA ASN A 208 -7.10 14.84 -8.28
C ASN A 208 -7.65 13.86 -9.33
N GLN A 209 -6.79 13.13 -10.03
CA GLN A 209 -7.20 12.13 -11.01
C GLN A 209 -7.61 10.80 -10.32
N SER A 210 -8.16 9.85 -11.08
CA SER A 210 -8.44 8.51 -10.57
C SER A 210 -7.15 7.75 -10.24
N ALA A 211 -7.24 6.74 -9.35
CA ALA A 211 -6.11 5.89 -9.03
C ALA A 211 -5.54 5.22 -10.29
N PHE A 212 -6.41 4.80 -11.21
CA PHE A 212 -6.01 4.21 -12.49
C PHE A 212 -5.16 5.18 -13.32
N TYR A 213 -5.61 6.44 -13.47
CA TYR A 213 -4.90 7.42 -14.29
C TYR A 213 -3.50 7.73 -13.74
N ILE A 214 -3.37 7.86 -12.41
CA ILE A 214 -2.09 8.14 -11.75
C ILE A 214 -1.14 6.94 -11.91
N ALA A 215 -1.63 5.73 -11.66
CA ALA A 215 -0.84 4.51 -11.76
C ALA A 215 -0.39 4.23 -13.20
N ASP A 216 -1.28 4.43 -14.18
CA ASP A 216 -1.00 4.25 -15.61
C ASP A 216 0.06 5.27 -16.10
N ALA A 217 -0.07 6.54 -15.69
CA ALA A 217 0.90 7.58 -16.02
C ALA A 217 2.30 7.29 -15.45
N ALA A 218 2.38 6.79 -14.21
CA ALA A 218 3.65 6.38 -13.60
C ALA A 218 4.24 5.14 -14.29
N LYS A 219 3.41 4.15 -14.60
CA LYS A 219 3.80 2.93 -15.30
C LYS A 219 4.35 3.23 -16.70
N ASP A 220 3.64 4.05 -17.47
CA ASP A 220 4.06 4.45 -18.81
C ASP A 220 5.34 5.30 -18.80
N PHE A 221 5.59 6.03 -17.70
CA PHE A 221 6.82 6.78 -17.51
C PHE A 221 8.03 5.87 -17.31
N GLY A 222 7.86 4.72 -16.66
CA GLY A 222 8.89 3.68 -16.51
C GLY A 222 8.88 3.03 -15.13
N GLN A 223 8.13 1.94 -14.99
CA GLN A 223 8.01 1.22 -13.73
C GLN A 223 9.28 0.44 -13.38
N GLU A 224 9.86 0.68 -12.20
CA GLU A 224 10.99 -0.07 -11.63
C GLU A 224 10.63 -0.78 -10.32
N ASP A 225 9.60 -0.29 -9.60
CA ASP A 225 9.09 -0.89 -8.37
C ASP A 225 7.57 -1.04 -8.40
N ASP A 226 6.99 -1.65 -7.36
CA ASP A 226 5.56 -1.86 -7.26
C ASP A 226 4.82 -0.51 -7.23
N ILE A 227 3.76 -0.38 -8.00
CA ILE A 227 2.92 0.83 -8.05
C ILE A 227 1.60 0.53 -7.39
N THR A 228 1.37 1.14 -6.23
CA THR A 228 0.11 1.08 -5.51
C THR A 228 -0.47 2.48 -5.35
N VAL A 229 -1.69 2.66 -5.79
CA VAL A 229 -2.41 3.94 -5.70
C VAL A 229 -3.81 3.70 -5.17
N LEU A 230 -4.20 4.45 -4.15
CA LEU A 230 -5.56 4.46 -3.62
C LEU A 230 -6.09 5.89 -3.58
N THR A 231 -7.32 6.09 -4.02
CA THR A 231 -8.05 7.33 -3.79
C THR A 231 -9.32 7.05 -2.99
N VAL A 232 -9.57 7.84 -1.95
CA VAL A 232 -10.80 7.79 -1.17
C VAL A 232 -11.53 9.12 -1.33
N ARG A 233 -12.75 9.07 -1.84
CA ARG A 233 -13.61 10.25 -2.00
C ARG A 233 -14.77 10.19 -1.01
N ARG A 234 -14.97 11.26 -0.24
CA ARG A 234 -16.18 11.39 0.58
C ARG A 234 -17.38 11.70 -0.29
N LEU A 235 -18.41 10.89 -0.18
CA LEU A 235 -19.68 11.08 -0.87
C LEU A 235 -20.59 12.05 -0.07
N ALA A 236 -21.48 12.74 -0.76
CA ALA A 236 -22.55 13.46 -0.09
C ALA A 236 -23.46 12.45 0.64
N PRO A 237 -24.02 12.82 1.81
CA PRO A 237 -25.04 12.00 2.43
C PRO A 237 -26.17 11.75 1.43
N ALA A 238 -26.66 10.50 1.36
CA ALA A 238 -27.88 10.22 0.61
C ALA A 238 -29.01 11.10 1.15
N VAL A 239 -29.62 11.89 0.28
CA VAL A 239 -30.82 12.65 0.66
C VAL A 239 -31.88 11.60 0.92
N ALA A 240 -32.31 11.48 2.19
CA ALA A 240 -33.45 10.67 2.53
C ALA A 240 -34.68 11.26 1.84
N GLU A 241 -35.26 10.52 0.87
CA GLU A 241 -36.57 10.82 0.29
C GLU A 241 -37.69 10.56 1.28
#